data_23fa1a2f356170cdd6a928646aca9dc9
#
_entry.id   23fa1a2f356170cdd6a928646aca9dc9
#
_cell.length_a   1.000
_cell.length_b   1.000
_cell.length_c   1.000
_cell.angle_alpha   90.00
_cell.angle_beta   90.00
_cell.angle_gamma   90.00
#
_symmetry.space_group_name_H-M   'P 1'
#
loop_
_entity.id
_entity.type
_entity.pdbx_description
1 polymer ?
#
loop_
_entity_poly.entity_id
_entity_poly.type
_entity_poly.pdbx_seq_one_letter_code
_entity_poly.pdbx_strand_id
1 'polypeptide(L)'
;MRTFRIFPSILNANFEKLPEEIARVAATADYIHLDVMDNIFVPNFTFDLARSKEIIDASSLPIDVHLMVVNADVAGIEYAQTNASSVTVHFEACENVSRTLQGIRDLGKRAGLAIKPGTPISAIEPFLAQLDMVLVMTV
;
A
#
# COMPACT_ATOMS: atom_id res chain seq x y z
N MET A 1 -3.35 -19.79 -16.87
CA MET A 1 -3.16 -18.39 -16.41
C MET A 1 -3.78 -18.23 -15.03
N ARG A 2 -3.05 -17.78 -14.02
CA ARG A 2 -3.66 -17.53 -12.71
C ARG A 2 -4.68 -16.39 -12.83
N THR A 3 -5.87 -16.59 -12.29
CA THR A 3 -6.92 -15.56 -12.19
C THR A 3 -6.80 -14.72 -10.92
N PHE A 4 -5.90 -15.07 -10.01
CA PHE A 4 -5.63 -14.38 -8.74
C PHE A 4 -4.11 -14.24 -8.52
N ARG A 5 -3.73 -13.30 -7.66
CA ARG A 5 -2.36 -13.07 -7.19
C ARG A 5 -2.32 -13.11 -5.67
N ILE A 6 -1.16 -13.44 -5.13
CA ILE A 6 -0.95 -13.57 -3.68
C ILE A 6 0.04 -12.48 -3.23
N PHE A 7 -0.42 -11.64 -2.30
CA PHE A 7 0.31 -10.52 -1.72
C PHE A 7 0.41 -10.71 -0.20
N PRO A 8 1.31 -11.54 0.33
CA PRO A 8 1.45 -11.70 1.77
C PRO A 8 1.93 -10.40 2.40
N SER A 9 1.27 -10.00 3.51
CA SER A 9 1.73 -8.90 4.34
C SER A 9 2.91 -9.33 5.20
N ILE A 10 3.90 -8.44 5.34
CA ILE A 10 5.02 -8.63 6.27
C ILE A 10 4.75 -8.04 7.65
N LEU A 11 3.53 -7.62 7.95
CA LEU A 11 3.16 -6.99 9.22
C LEU A 11 3.53 -7.86 10.44
N ASN A 12 3.38 -9.18 10.33
CA ASN A 12 3.71 -10.14 11.39
C ASN A 12 5.06 -10.84 11.17
N ALA A 13 5.88 -10.39 10.22
CA ALA A 13 7.20 -10.95 9.99
C ALA A 13 8.21 -10.44 11.02
N ASN A 14 9.35 -11.10 11.11
CA ASN A 14 10.47 -10.60 11.90
C ASN A 14 11.16 -9.45 11.13
N PHE A 15 10.96 -8.20 11.59
CA PHE A 15 11.49 -6.99 10.94
C PHE A 15 13.02 -6.89 10.92
N GLU A 16 13.70 -7.62 11.79
CA GLU A 16 15.18 -7.71 11.80
C GLU A 16 15.71 -8.67 10.73
N LYS A 17 14.84 -9.54 10.17
CA LYS A 17 15.19 -10.60 9.22
C LYS A 17 14.29 -10.58 7.98
N LEU A 18 13.86 -9.39 7.55
CA LEU A 18 12.92 -9.27 6.43
C LEU A 18 13.41 -9.92 5.13
N PRO A 19 14.70 -9.88 4.73
CA PRO A 19 15.15 -10.58 3.54
C PRO A 19 14.89 -12.08 3.60
N GLU A 20 15.14 -12.73 4.74
CA GLU A 20 14.86 -14.16 4.93
C GLU A 20 13.36 -14.46 4.98
N GLU A 21 12.58 -13.59 5.64
CA GLU A 21 11.12 -13.73 5.70
C GLU A 21 10.48 -13.62 4.31
N ILE A 22 10.92 -12.66 3.50
CA ILE A 22 10.46 -12.51 2.11
C ILE A 22 10.88 -13.71 1.27
N ALA A 23 12.12 -14.19 1.41
CA ALA A 23 12.63 -15.34 0.68
C ALA A 23 11.80 -16.62 0.93
N ARG A 24 11.26 -16.79 2.15
CA ARG A 24 10.42 -17.94 2.50
C ARG A 24 9.11 -18.03 1.73
N VAL A 25 8.56 -16.91 1.29
CA VAL A 25 7.29 -16.83 0.54
C VAL A 25 7.49 -16.59 -0.95
N ALA A 26 8.70 -16.24 -1.39
CA ALA A 26 9.00 -15.79 -2.74
C ALA A 26 8.62 -16.79 -3.85
N ALA A 27 8.62 -18.10 -3.54
CA ALA A 27 8.25 -19.13 -4.52
C ALA A 27 6.73 -19.17 -4.81
N THR A 28 5.90 -18.62 -3.92
CA THR A 28 4.43 -18.70 -4.00
C THR A 28 3.73 -17.35 -4.03
N ALA A 29 4.40 -16.30 -3.59
CA ALA A 29 3.89 -14.93 -3.63
C ALA A 29 4.16 -14.25 -4.98
N ASP A 30 3.28 -13.35 -5.37
CA ASP A 30 3.45 -12.52 -6.57
C ASP A 30 4.01 -11.13 -6.21
N TYR A 31 3.68 -10.63 -5.01
CA TYR A 31 4.10 -9.35 -4.43
C TYR A 31 4.34 -9.52 -2.94
N ILE A 32 4.90 -8.51 -2.31
CA ILE A 32 4.89 -8.34 -0.86
C ILE A 32 4.00 -7.14 -0.52
N HIS A 33 3.11 -7.31 0.45
CA HIS A 33 2.27 -6.23 0.97
C HIS A 33 2.94 -5.55 2.15
N LEU A 34 3.19 -4.24 2.02
CA LEU A 34 3.86 -3.41 3.02
C LEU A 34 2.83 -2.48 3.69
N ASP A 35 2.45 -2.82 4.92
CA ASP A 35 1.53 -2.02 5.73
C ASP A 35 2.29 -0.91 6.47
N VAL A 36 2.06 0.34 6.07
CA VAL A 36 2.64 1.54 6.68
C VAL A 36 1.61 2.19 7.59
N MET A 37 1.94 2.29 8.87
CA MET A 37 1.05 2.79 9.93
C MET A 37 1.74 3.90 10.71
N ASP A 38 1.03 5.00 10.97
CA ASP A 38 1.55 6.21 11.61
C ASP A 38 1.20 6.38 13.09
N ASN A 39 0.51 5.42 13.70
CA ASN A 39 -0.02 5.47 15.06
C ASN A 39 -1.06 6.59 15.30
N ILE A 40 -1.65 7.13 14.24
CA ILE A 40 -2.70 8.16 14.32
C ILE A 40 -3.94 7.68 13.57
N PHE A 41 -3.79 7.32 12.29
CA PHE A 41 -4.88 6.78 11.47
C PHE A 41 -5.35 5.40 11.96
N VAL A 42 -4.40 4.58 12.43
CA VAL A 42 -4.61 3.31 13.14
C VAL A 42 -3.74 3.29 14.40
N PRO A 43 -4.10 2.53 15.47
CA PRO A 43 -3.40 2.57 16.76
C PRO A 43 -2.10 1.76 16.78
N ASN A 44 -1.35 1.73 15.71
CA ASN A 44 -0.07 1.04 15.56
C ASN A 44 0.90 1.87 14.72
N PHE A 45 2.20 1.71 14.96
CA PHE A 45 3.27 2.21 14.12
C PHE A 45 4.03 1.02 13.51
N THR A 46 4.41 1.10 12.24
CA THR A 46 5.24 0.08 11.59
C THR A 46 6.56 0.64 11.08
N PHE A 47 6.52 1.44 10.02
CA PHE A 47 7.70 1.94 9.31
C PHE A 47 7.52 3.40 8.95
N ASP A 48 8.58 4.18 9.06
CA ASP A 48 8.68 5.49 8.41
C ASP A 48 9.06 5.35 6.93
N LEU A 49 9.10 6.46 6.21
CA LEU A 49 9.43 6.47 4.77
C LEU A 49 10.85 5.95 4.50
N ALA A 50 11.82 6.31 5.36
CA ALA A 50 13.21 5.88 5.19
C ALA A 50 13.35 4.36 5.32
N ARG A 51 12.76 3.78 6.37
CA ARG A 51 12.76 2.33 6.57
C ARG A 51 11.95 1.59 5.50
N SER A 52 10.80 2.14 5.11
CA SER A 52 10.01 1.58 4.01
C SER A 52 10.80 1.53 2.71
N LYS A 53 11.54 2.59 2.38
CA LYS A 53 12.39 2.64 1.20
C LYS A 53 13.50 1.58 1.22
N GLU A 54 14.17 1.39 2.35
CA GLU A 54 15.15 0.30 2.52
C GLU A 54 14.53 -1.08 2.24
N ILE A 55 13.33 -1.34 2.77
CA ILE A 55 12.60 -2.60 2.56
C ILE A 55 12.24 -2.78 1.08
N ILE A 56 11.72 -1.73 0.45
CA ILE A 56 11.32 -1.74 -0.96
C ILE A 56 12.53 -2.03 -1.85
N ASP A 57 13.66 -1.36 -1.61
CA ASP A 57 14.87 -1.50 -2.43
C ASP A 57 15.57 -2.84 -2.22
N ALA A 58 15.45 -3.45 -1.05
CA ALA A 58 16.06 -4.75 -0.72
C ALA A 58 15.18 -5.97 -1.11
N SER A 59 13.90 -5.75 -1.43
CA SER A 59 12.97 -6.86 -1.71
C SER A 59 13.28 -7.54 -3.04
N SER A 60 13.27 -8.88 -3.03
CA SER A 60 13.36 -9.71 -4.24
C SER A 60 12.03 -9.80 -5.01
N LEU A 61 10.92 -9.39 -4.40
CA LEU A 61 9.59 -9.31 -5.01
C LEU A 61 9.12 -7.85 -5.10
N PRO A 62 8.27 -7.52 -6.07
CA PRO A 62 7.67 -6.19 -6.13
C PRO A 62 6.85 -5.89 -4.88
N ILE A 63 6.89 -4.65 -4.41
CA ILE A 63 6.20 -4.20 -3.20
C ILE A 63 4.92 -3.47 -3.55
N ASP A 64 3.84 -3.87 -2.90
CA ASP A 64 2.55 -3.21 -2.85
C ASP A 64 2.43 -2.47 -1.51
N VAL A 65 2.42 -1.14 -1.54
CA VAL A 65 2.39 -0.30 -0.34
C VAL A 65 0.95 0.04 0.03
N HIS A 66 0.59 -0.18 1.29
CA HIS A 66 -0.69 0.21 1.88
C HIS A 66 -0.47 1.27 2.96
N LEU A 67 -0.94 2.49 2.71
CA LEU A 67 -0.73 3.64 3.59
C LEU A 67 -1.93 3.84 4.53
N MET A 68 -1.74 3.48 5.79
CA MET A 68 -2.67 3.76 6.89
C MET A 68 -2.15 4.96 7.67
N VAL A 69 -2.21 6.15 7.04
CA VAL A 69 -1.65 7.41 7.54
C VAL A 69 -2.64 8.56 7.33
N VAL A 70 -2.64 9.54 8.22
CA VAL A 70 -3.57 10.68 8.17
C VAL A 70 -3.28 11.67 7.04
N ASN A 71 -2.05 11.74 6.56
CA ASN A 71 -1.62 12.67 5.50
C ASN A 71 -1.44 11.94 4.16
N ALA A 72 -2.49 11.24 3.71
CA ALA A 72 -2.42 10.35 2.57
C ALA A 72 -2.09 11.06 1.24
N ASP A 73 -2.54 12.32 1.06
CA ASP A 73 -2.27 13.08 -0.17
C ASP A 73 -0.78 13.35 -0.36
N VAL A 74 -0.04 13.63 0.71
CA VAL A 74 1.42 13.83 0.66
C VAL A 74 2.15 12.49 0.65
N ALA A 75 1.84 11.63 1.59
CA ALA A 75 2.49 10.33 1.71
C ALA A 75 2.32 9.48 0.43
N GLY A 76 1.15 9.51 -0.21
CA GLY A 76 0.90 8.81 -1.47
C GLY A 76 1.90 9.16 -2.56
N ILE A 77 2.23 10.44 -2.69
CA ILE A 77 3.23 10.93 -3.66
C ILE A 77 4.66 10.56 -3.24
N GLU A 78 5.01 10.73 -1.95
CA GLU A 78 6.33 10.35 -1.44
C GLU A 78 6.63 8.86 -1.66
N TYR A 79 5.67 7.99 -1.37
CA TYR A 79 5.83 6.55 -1.61
C TYR A 79 5.81 6.19 -3.10
N ALA A 80 5.06 6.92 -3.93
CA ALA A 80 5.09 6.72 -5.38
C ALA A 80 6.43 7.11 -6.03
N GLN A 81 7.24 7.95 -5.37
CA GLN A 81 8.61 8.27 -5.79
C GLN A 81 9.63 7.17 -5.44
N THR A 82 9.26 6.19 -4.64
CA THR A 82 10.10 5.02 -4.35
C THR A 82 10.05 3.98 -5.48
N ASN A 83 10.76 2.87 -5.31
CA ASN A 83 10.70 1.71 -6.22
C ASN A 83 9.48 0.79 -5.95
N ALA A 84 8.48 1.23 -5.19
CA ALA A 84 7.24 0.49 -5.01
C ALA A 84 6.53 0.26 -6.36
N SER A 85 5.82 -0.87 -6.49
CA SER A 85 5.07 -1.21 -7.69
C SER A 85 3.66 -0.62 -7.69
N SER A 86 3.08 -0.48 -6.50
CA SER A 86 1.75 0.08 -6.27
C SER A 86 1.72 0.84 -4.94
N VAL A 87 0.86 1.85 -4.88
CA VAL A 87 0.61 2.62 -3.66
C VAL A 87 -0.90 2.75 -3.47
N THR A 88 -1.37 2.27 -2.34
CA THR A 88 -2.78 2.34 -1.93
C THR A 88 -2.92 3.34 -0.78
N VAL A 89 -3.81 4.31 -0.96
CA VAL A 89 -4.18 5.31 0.05
C VAL A 89 -5.59 5.05 0.55
N HIS A 90 -5.91 5.48 1.76
CA HIS A 90 -7.26 5.37 2.30
C HIS A 90 -8.15 6.53 1.85
N PHE A 91 -9.38 6.21 1.42
CA PHE A 91 -10.41 7.19 1.10
C PHE A 91 -10.63 8.19 2.25
N GLU A 92 -10.67 7.67 3.48
CA GLU A 92 -10.93 8.45 4.69
C GLU A 92 -9.78 9.40 5.08
N ALA A 93 -8.60 9.21 4.50
CA ALA A 93 -7.39 9.99 4.81
C ALA A 93 -7.00 10.98 3.69
N CYS A 94 -7.69 10.97 2.55
CA CYS A 94 -7.44 11.88 1.45
C CYS A 94 -8.34 13.11 1.53
N GLU A 95 -7.76 14.29 1.37
CA GLU A 95 -8.51 15.53 1.15
C GLU A 95 -8.98 15.64 -0.31
N ASN A 96 -8.16 15.17 -1.25
CA ASN A 96 -8.47 15.16 -2.67
C ASN A 96 -8.09 13.84 -3.33
N VAL A 97 -9.00 12.87 -3.27
CA VAL A 97 -8.81 11.51 -3.78
C VAL A 97 -8.36 11.49 -5.25
N SER A 98 -9.06 12.21 -6.13
CA SER A 98 -8.74 12.22 -7.56
C SER A 98 -7.34 12.74 -7.86
N ARG A 99 -6.94 13.81 -7.19
CA ARG A 99 -5.61 14.40 -7.35
C ARG A 99 -4.52 13.45 -6.86
N THR A 100 -4.74 12.81 -5.74
CA THR A 100 -3.78 11.86 -5.15
C THR A 100 -3.60 10.63 -6.03
N LEU A 101 -4.70 10.02 -6.49
CA LEU A 101 -4.65 8.88 -7.41
C LEU A 101 -3.94 9.25 -8.72
N GLN A 102 -4.25 10.40 -9.30
CA GLN A 102 -3.61 10.87 -10.53
C GLN A 102 -2.11 11.09 -10.31
N GLY A 103 -1.70 11.74 -9.20
CA GLY A 103 -0.29 11.95 -8.88
C GLY A 103 0.50 10.66 -8.72
N ILE A 104 -0.08 9.63 -8.10
CA ILE A 104 0.53 8.29 -7.99
C ILE A 104 0.71 7.68 -9.39
N ARG A 105 -0.29 7.76 -10.26
CA ARG A 105 -0.25 7.21 -11.63
C ARG A 105 0.73 7.97 -12.54
N ASP A 106 0.84 9.29 -12.39
CA ASP A 106 1.79 10.12 -13.16
C ASP A 106 3.24 9.74 -12.86
N LEU A 107 3.51 9.19 -11.68
CA LEU A 107 4.81 8.64 -11.28
C LEU A 107 5.01 7.17 -11.75
N GLY A 108 4.10 6.65 -12.58
CA GLY A 108 4.20 5.32 -13.16
C GLY A 108 3.82 4.17 -12.22
N LYS A 109 3.16 4.46 -11.09
CA LYS A 109 2.73 3.44 -10.11
C LYS A 109 1.26 3.07 -10.32
N ARG A 110 0.91 1.84 -9.94
CA ARG A 110 -0.49 1.45 -9.82
C ARG A 110 -1.07 2.14 -8.59
N ALA A 111 -2.22 2.80 -8.76
CA ALA A 111 -2.90 3.53 -7.69
C ALA A 111 -4.04 2.69 -7.12
N GLY A 112 -4.02 2.48 -5.80
CA GLY A 112 -5.07 1.80 -5.06
C GLY A 112 -5.83 2.76 -4.15
N LEU A 113 -7.10 2.46 -3.90
CA LEU A 113 -7.94 3.15 -2.94
C LEU A 113 -8.51 2.15 -1.94
N ALA A 114 -8.23 2.37 -0.65
CA ALA A 114 -8.69 1.54 0.46
C ALA A 114 -9.86 2.17 1.18
N ILE A 115 -10.71 1.34 1.75
CA ILE A 115 -11.80 1.74 2.66
C ILE A 115 -11.73 0.96 3.97
N LYS A 116 -12.01 1.64 5.10
CA LYS A 116 -12.22 1.00 6.41
C LYS A 116 -13.53 0.22 6.45
N PRO A 117 -13.70 -0.73 7.39
CA PRO A 117 -14.93 -1.53 7.51
C PRO A 117 -16.24 -0.71 7.62
N GLY A 118 -16.18 0.48 8.21
CA GLY A 118 -17.35 1.37 8.37
C GLY A 118 -17.69 2.22 7.14
N THR A 119 -16.84 2.24 6.11
CA THR A 119 -17.03 3.04 4.90
C THR A 119 -17.71 2.19 3.83
N PRO A 120 -18.89 2.62 3.30
CA PRO A 120 -19.58 1.85 2.27
C PRO A 120 -18.82 1.91 0.94
N ILE A 121 -18.89 0.84 0.15
CA ILE A 121 -18.26 0.76 -1.17
C ILE A 121 -18.74 1.87 -2.12
N SER A 122 -19.97 2.33 -1.97
CA SER A 122 -20.55 3.43 -2.75
C SER A 122 -19.77 4.75 -2.60
N ALA A 123 -19.03 4.94 -1.49
CA ALA A 123 -18.20 6.13 -1.29
C ALA A 123 -17.08 6.26 -2.32
N ILE A 124 -16.59 5.14 -2.86
CA ILE A 124 -15.48 5.12 -3.82
C ILE A 124 -15.93 4.89 -5.27
N GLU A 125 -17.22 4.63 -5.52
CA GLU A 125 -17.75 4.45 -6.89
C GLU A 125 -17.34 5.56 -7.86
N PRO A 126 -17.35 6.88 -7.47
CA PRO A 126 -16.95 7.96 -8.38
C PRO A 126 -15.49 7.88 -8.84
N PHE A 127 -14.64 7.12 -8.13
CA PHE A 127 -13.20 7.05 -8.37
C PHE A 127 -12.77 5.77 -9.11
N LEU A 128 -13.67 4.81 -9.35
CA LEU A 128 -13.31 3.49 -9.90
C LEU A 128 -12.57 3.57 -11.25
N ALA A 129 -12.89 4.55 -12.09
CA ALA A 129 -12.19 4.76 -13.37
C ALA A 129 -10.76 5.32 -13.22
N GLN A 130 -10.40 5.82 -12.03
CA GLN A 130 -9.14 6.50 -11.76
C GLN A 130 -8.13 5.61 -11.00
N LEU A 131 -8.54 4.42 -10.59
CA LEU A 131 -7.71 3.52 -9.78
C LEU A 131 -7.49 2.17 -10.48
N ASP A 132 -6.44 1.48 -10.04
CA ASP A 132 -6.06 0.16 -10.54
C ASP A 132 -6.47 -0.97 -9.56
N MET A 133 -6.77 -0.61 -8.30
CA MET A 133 -7.06 -1.57 -7.25
C MET A 133 -7.96 -0.96 -6.16
N VAL A 134 -8.89 -1.75 -5.67
CA VAL A 134 -9.64 -1.46 -4.43
C VAL A 134 -9.14 -2.39 -3.33
N LEU A 135 -8.83 -1.82 -2.16
CA LEU A 135 -8.49 -2.59 -0.97
C LEU A 135 -9.62 -2.47 0.05
N VAL A 136 -10.25 -3.60 0.33
CA VAL A 136 -11.29 -3.69 1.37
C VAL A 136 -10.63 -4.10 2.67
N MET A 137 -10.48 -3.14 3.59
CA MET A 137 -9.90 -3.38 4.92
C MET A 137 -10.90 -4.13 5.79
N THR A 138 -10.44 -5.21 6.45
CA THR A 138 -11.33 -6.14 7.18
C THR A 138 -11.18 -6.08 8.71
N VAL A 139 -10.27 -5.26 9.19
CA VAL A 139 -10.00 -5.09 10.63
C VAL A 139 -9.97 -3.62 11.03
#